data_8080a0b4ff37216f7b899f5ebf1e35ff
#
_entry.id   8080a0b4ff37216f7b899f5ebf1e35ff
#
_cell.length_a   1.000
_cell.length_b   1.000
_cell.length_c   1.000
_cell.angle_alpha   90.00
_cell.angle_beta   90.00
_cell.angle_gamma   90.00
#
_symmetry.space_group_name_H-M   'P 1'
#
loop_
_entity.id
_entity.type
_entity.pdbx_description
1 polymer ?
#
loop_
_entity_poly.entity_id
_entity_poly.type
_entity_poly.pdbx_seq_one_letter_code
_entity_poly.pdbx_strand_id
1 'polypeptide(L)'
;MLSAALVRIQGSSSVNIFAGSFVRSLLVASLLCSTTRLSAADGPTFSTKSRIAWTTSRVKGSPDPPSPYRTRIAFPNLNFDEPLDMNYSAGINRLLVVERYGRIFSVPLDRKTAKPDLLLDTNEVLGRSKQKTLSAYGIALHPKYPKVRYAYATIVTTNTEEIPKGSRVSRFRVLPGEPPRCDPKSEQILLEWPSGGHNGGCLQFGPDGYLYIATGDSSGIADLYLTGQDLTNLSGAILRIDVDHPGEKLPYTVPRDNPFLQTKGARPEIWAYGLRQPWKMSFDTATGDLWTGNIGQDLWEMVFRIERGGNYG
;
A
#
# COMPACT_ATOMS: atom_id res chain seq x y z
N MET A 1 -26.89 -22.24 17.69
CA MET A 1 -26.97 -22.11 19.18
C MET A 1 -25.93 -21.05 19.55
N LEU A 2 -26.41 -19.85 19.89
CA LEU A 2 -25.56 -18.75 20.39
C LEU A 2 -25.25 -19.00 21.87
N SER A 3 -24.00 -18.81 22.27
CA SER A 3 -23.62 -18.67 23.67
C SER A 3 -22.83 -17.38 23.84
N ALA A 4 -23.46 -16.40 24.48
CA ALA A 4 -22.86 -15.14 24.87
C ALA A 4 -22.19 -15.31 26.23
N ALA A 5 -20.92 -14.97 26.36
CA ALA A 5 -20.20 -14.89 27.62
C ALA A 5 -20.20 -13.45 28.15
N LEU A 6 -20.86 -13.25 29.28
CA LEU A 6 -20.89 -12.01 30.04
C LEU A 6 -19.65 -11.95 30.94
N VAL A 7 -18.82 -10.92 30.78
CA VAL A 7 -17.75 -10.61 31.74
C VAL A 7 -18.25 -9.55 32.72
N ARG A 8 -18.26 -9.92 34.00
CA ARG A 8 -18.68 -9.11 35.15
C ARG A 8 -17.44 -8.46 35.76
N ILE A 9 -17.38 -7.14 35.75
CA ILE A 9 -16.35 -6.39 36.48
C ILE A 9 -16.97 -5.93 37.80
N GLN A 10 -16.43 -6.42 38.93
CA GLN A 10 -16.68 -5.86 40.26
C GLN A 10 -15.60 -4.84 40.58
N GLY A 11 -16.01 -3.66 40.99
CA GLY A 11 -15.15 -2.64 41.58
C GLY A 11 -15.99 -1.75 42.48
N SER A 12 -15.92 -1.97 43.78
CA SER A 12 -16.57 -1.19 44.84
C SER A 12 -15.85 0.13 45.07
N SER A 13 -16.55 1.25 45.11
CA SER A 13 -16.16 2.43 45.88
C SER A 13 -17.40 3.22 46.26
N SER A 14 -17.63 3.23 47.56
CA SER A 14 -18.67 3.95 48.27
C SER A 14 -18.42 5.47 48.23
N VAL A 15 -19.41 6.25 47.85
CA VAL A 15 -19.46 7.72 48.06
C VAL A 15 -20.78 8.04 48.77
N ASN A 16 -20.63 8.60 49.95
CA ASN A 16 -21.71 9.09 50.82
C ASN A 16 -22.46 10.25 50.15
N ILE A 17 -23.78 10.19 50.08
CA ILE A 17 -24.65 11.29 49.68
C ILE A 17 -25.31 11.85 50.93
N PHE A 18 -25.01 13.10 51.20
CA PHE A 18 -25.74 13.94 52.16
C PHE A 18 -27.13 14.30 51.59
N ALA A 19 -28.18 13.99 52.37
CA ALA A 19 -29.52 14.38 52.09
C ALA A 19 -29.77 15.83 52.55
N GLY A 20 -30.15 16.67 51.62
CA GLY A 20 -30.67 18.03 51.89
C GLY A 20 -32.06 18.19 51.25
N SER A 21 -33.09 18.15 52.09
CA SER A 21 -34.48 18.40 51.70
C SER A 21 -34.66 19.89 51.29
N PHE A 22 -35.23 20.12 50.12
CA PHE A 22 -35.97 21.37 49.83
C PHE A 22 -37.21 21.04 48.98
N VAL A 23 -38.36 21.18 49.65
CA VAL A 23 -39.68 21.21 49.04
C VAL A 23 -39.86 22.59 48.42
N ARG A 24 -40.30 22.70 47.18
CA ARG A 24 -41.33 23.66 46.74
C ARG A 24 -41.61 23.66 45.25
N SER A 25 -42.90 23.54 44.99
CA SER A 25 -43.68 24.14 43.89
C SER A 25 -43.60 23.50 42.51
N LEU A 26 -44.57 22.64 42.26
CA LEU A 26 -45.10 22.36 40.92
C LEU A 26 -45.61 23.64 40.27
N LEU A 27 -45.06 23.98 39.10
CA LEU A 27 -45.72 24.75 38.08
C LEU A 27 -45.77 23.88 36.84
N VAL A 28 -46.98 23.35 36.57
CA VAL A 28 -47.29 22.63 35.34
C VAL A 28 -47.44 23.68 34.24
N ALA A 29 -46.39 23.86 33.49
CA ALA A 29 -46.48 24.52 32.19
C ALA A 29 -46.65 23.43 31.12
N SER A 30 -47.90 23.18 30.74
CA SER A 30 -48.24 22.40 29.56
C SER A 30 -47.76 23.12 28.31
N LEU A 31 -46.54 22.84 27.89
CA LEU A 31 -46.07 23.17 26.54
C LEU A 31 -46.75 22.20 25.56
N LEU A 32 -47.76 22.70 24.86
CA LEU A 32 -48.26 22.10 23.64
C LEU A 32 -47.11 22.05 22.64
N CYS A 33 -46.38 20.95 22.65
CA CYS A 33 -45.42 20.62 21.58
C CYS A 33 -46.26 20.18 20.35
N SER A 34 -46.57 21.15 19.52
CA SER A 34 -47.08 20.88 18.18
C SER A 34 -46.03 20.09 17.45
N THR A 35 -46.15 18.77 17.44
CA THR A 35 -45.40 17.89 16.53
C THR A 35 -45.89 18.17 15.12
N THR A 36 -45.34 19.22 14.48
CA THR A 36 -45.33 19.25 13.03
C THR A 36 -44.52 18.03 12.59
N ARG A 37 -45.20 16.97 12.21
CA ARG A 37 -44.61 15.92 11.38
C ARG A 37 -44.12 16.65 10.13
N LEU A 38 -42.83 16.91 10.06
CA LEU A 38 -42.19 17.08 8.76
C LEU A 38 -42.49 15.81 7.99
N SER A 39 -43.47 15.89 7.10
CA SER A 39 -43.60 14.92 6.02
C SER A 39 -42.23 14.88 5.35
N ALA A 40 -41.54 13.75 5.46
CA ALA A 40 -40.40 13.52 4.62
C ALA A 40 -40.88 13.74 3.20
N ALA A 41 -40.39 14.80 2.56
CA ALA A 41 -40.66 15.01 1.16
C ALA A 41 -40.22 13.69 0.49
N ASP A 42 -41.12 13.06 -0.22
CA ASP A 42 -40.81 11.88 -1.00
C ASP A 42 -39.63 12.22 -1.91
N GLY A 43 -38.44 11.82 -1.50
CA GLY A 43 -37.27 11.88 -2.36
C GLY A 43 -37.58 11.07 -3.61
N PRO A 44 -36.99 11.41 -4.75
CA PRO A 44 -37.26 10.72 -5.98
C PRO A 44 -37.06 9.21 -5.79
N THR A 45 -38.12 8.44 -5.94
CA THR A 45 -38.08 6.99 -5.92
C THR A 45 -37.26 6.54 -7.15
N PHE A 46 -36.04 6.14 -6.92
CA PHE A 46 -35.21 5.56 -7.97
C PHE A 46 -35.76 4.18 -8.33
N SER A 47 -36.57 4.13 -9.38
CA SER A 47 -37.00 2.87 -9.96
C SER A 47 -35.91 2.33 -10.88
N THR A 48 -35.48 1.08 -10.65
CA THR A 48 -34.57 0.37 -11.56
C THR A 48 -35.23 0.01 -12.92
N LYS A 49 -36.53 0.22 -13.05
CA LYS A 49 -37.28 -0.12 -14.26
C LYS A 49 -37.35 1.01 -15.30
N SER A 50 -37.10 2.26 -14.92
CA SER A 50 -37.00 3.36 -15.88
C SER A 50 -36.01 4.40 -15.35
N ARG A 51 -34.93 4.58 -16.09
CA ARG A 51 -33.96 5.65 -15.81
C ARG A 51 -34.55 6.96 -16.32
N ILE A 52 -34.69 7.96 -15.41
CA ILE A 52 -35.07 9.31 -15.83
C ILE A 52 -33.96 9.82 -16.74
N ALA A 53 -34.32 10.22 -17.95
CA ALA A 53 -33.34 10.79 -18.87
C ALA A 53 -32.76 12.08 -18.28
N TRP A 54 -31.43 12.18 -18.22
CA TRP A 54 -30.77 13.41 -17.81
C TRP A 54 -30.82 14.45 -18.94
N THR A 55 -31.87 15.24 -18.95
CA THR A 55 -32.14 16.24 -20.02
C THR A 55 -31.36 17.55 -19.82
N THR A 56 -30.75 17.76 -18.65
CA THR A 56 -29.98 18.97 -18.33
C THR A 56 -28.48 18.82 -18.51
N SER A 57 -28.02 17.72 -19.09
CA SER A 57 -26.60 17.51 -19.38
C SER A 57 -26.08 18.63 -20.29
N ARG A 58 -24.97 19.25 -19.85
CA ARG A 58 -24.23 20.22 -20.67
C ARG A 58 -23.12 19.55 -21.49
N VAL A 59 -22.95 18.25 -21.36
CA VAL A 59 -21.98 17.48 -22.14
C VAL A 59 -22.45 17.49 -23.59
N LYS A 60 -21.71 18.17 -24.46
CA LYS A 60 -21.91 18.17 -25.90
C LYS A 60 -20.80 17.33 -26.52
N GLY A 61 -21.18 16.44 -27.39
CA GLY A 61 -20.22 15.62 -28.14
C GLY A 61 -20.85 14.29 -28.54
N SER A 62 -20.23 13.66 -29.48
CA SER A 62 -20.47 12.25 -29.81
C SER A 62 -20.00 11.36 -28.64
N PRO A 63 -20.56 10.15 -28.47
CA PRO A 63 -19.92 9.15 -27.63
C PRO A 63 -18.43 9.06 -27.96
N ASP A 64 -17.60 8.78 -26.95
CA ASP A 64 -16.16 8.60 -27.15
C ASP A 64 -15.91 7.66 -28.34
N PRO A 65 -14.92 7.99 -29.17
CA PRO A 65 -14.54 7.09 -30.26
C PRO A 65 -14.21 5.71 -29.65
N PRO A 66 -14.42 4.62 -30.39
CA PRO A 66 -14.04 3.30 -29.92
C PRO A 66 -12.61 3.34 -29.41
N SER A 67 -12.38 2.74 -28.25
CA SER A 67 -11.04 2.66 -27.66
C SER A 67 -10.04 2.18 -28.72
N PRO A 68 -8.91 2.89 -28.92
CA PRO A 68 -7.88 2.49 -29.89
C PRO A 68 -7.19 1.17 -29.49
N TYR A 69 -7.49 0.66 -28.29
CA TYR A 69 -6.87 -0.54 -27.74
C TYR A 69 -7.92 -1.62 -27.47
N ARG A 70 -7.46 -2.87 -27.60
CA ARG A 70 -8.25 -4.06 -27.22
C ARG A 70 -7.46 -4.83 -26.17
N THR A 71 -8.13 -5.27 -25.13
CA THR A 71 -7.55 -6.22 -24.17
C THR A 71 -7.62 -7.64 -24.71
N ARG A 72 -6.61 -8.44 -24.39
CA ARG A 72 -6.62 -9.89 -24.63
C ARG A 72 -5.89 -10.58 -23.48
N ILE A 73 -6.28 -11.82 -23.17
CA ILE A 73 -5.56 -12.64 -22.20
C ILE A 73 -4.17 -12.92 -22.75
N ALA A 74 -3.14 -12.46 -22.04
CA ALA A 74 -1.74 -12.65 -22.45
C ALA A 74 -1.29 -14.11 -22.25
N PHE A 75 -1.62 -14.71 -21.10
CA PHE A 75 -1.25 -16.06 -20.71
C PHE A 75 -2.50 -16.87 -20.35
N PRO A 76 -3.18 -17.50 -21.34
CA PRO A 76 -4.47 -18.15 -21.12
C PRO A 76 -4.40 -19.41 -20.25
N ASN A 77 -3.20 -19.96 -20.06
CA ASN A 77 -2.97 -21.20 -19.29
C ASN A 77 -2.47 -20.93 -17.88
N LEU A 78 -2.27 -19.66 -17.49
CA LEU A 78 -1.79 -19.29 -16.15
C LEU A 78 -2.91 -18.73 -15.30
N ASN A 79 -2.93 -19.13 -14.03
CA ASN A 79 -3.75 -18.54 -12.99
C ASN A 79 -2.86 -18.19 -11.81
N PHE A 80 -3.14 -17.06 -11.18
CA PHE A 80 -2.46 -16.56 -10.00
C PHE A 80 -3.45 -16.34 -8.86
N ASP A 81 -3.00 -16.54 -7.62
CA ASP A 81 -3.82 -16.34 -6.42
C ASP A 81 -3.61 -14.92 -5.87
N GLU A 82 -4.58 -14.04 -6.05
CA GLU A 82 -4.53 -12.61 -5.66
C GLU A 82 -3.21 -11.92 -6.09
N PRO A 83 -2.94 -11.79 -7.41
CA PRO A 83 -1.73 -11.12 -7.86
C PRO A 83 -1.77 -9.62 -7.54
N LEU A 84 -0.74 -9.10 -6.90
CA LEU A 84 -0.62 -7.70 -6.47
C LEU A 84 0.34 -6.88 -7.32
N ASP A 85 1.36 -7.52 -7.89
CA ASP A 85 2.40 -6.81 -8.63
C ASP A 85 2.88 -7.62 -9.83
N MET A 86 3.28 -6.89 -10.87
CA MET A 86 3.88 -7.47 -12.05
C MET A 86 4.95 -6.53 -12.60
N ASN A 87 6.17 -7.03 -12.71
CA ASN A 87 7.29 -6.31 -13.27
C ASN A 87 7.94 -7.08 -14.42
N TYR A 88 8.34 -6.38 -15.47
CA TYR A 88 9.16 -6.95 -16.53
C TYR A 88 10.64 -6.83 -16.18
N SER A 89 11.36 -7.92 -16.25
CA SER A 89 12.81 -7.94 -16.09
C SER A 89 13.52 -8.20 -17.42
N ALA A 90 14.08 -7.14 -18.00
CA ALA A 90 14.80 -7.22 -19.27
C ALA A 90 16.00 -8.14 -19.20
N GLY A 91 16.71 -8.19 -18.07
CA GLY A 91 17.91 -9.03 -17.89
C GLY A 91 17.69 -10.53 -18.03
N ILE A 92 16.44 -10.99 -17.88
CA ILE A 92 16.05 -12.39 -18.06
C ILE A 92 14.91 -12.57 -19.07
N ASN A 93 14.43 -11.51 -19.67
CA ASN A 93 13.27 -11.50 -20.58
C ASN A 93 12.04 -12.25 -20.01
N ARG A 94 11.70 -11.99 -18.75
CA ARG A 94 10.60 -12.64 -18.04
C ARG A 94 9.76 -11.62 -17.30
N LEU A 95 8.49 -11.94 -17.04
CA LEU A 95 7.67 -11.24 -16.08
C LEU A 95 7.89 -11.78 -14.68
N LEU A 96 7.94 -10.89 -13.70
CA LEU A 96 7.90 -11.23 -12.29
C LEU A 96 6.49 -10.95 -11.80
N VAL A 97 5.84 -11.93 -11.18
CA VAL A 97 4.46 -11.80 -10.66
C VAL A 97 4.47 -12.09 -9.18
N VAL A 98 3.91 -11.15 -8.39
CA VAL A 98 3.81 -11.26 -6.94
C VAL A 98 2.40 -11.62 -6.56
N GLU A 99 2.23 -12.73 -5.85
CA GLU A 99 0.98 -13.08 -5.18
C GLU A 99 0.98 -12.57 -3.73
N ARG A 100 -0.17 -12.08 -3.29
CA ARG A 100 -0.36 -11.45 -1.97
C ARG A 100 0.15 -12.31 -0.82
N TYR A 101 -0.05 -13.63 -0.90
CA TYR A 101 0.27 -14.56 0.18
C TYR A 101 1.69 -15.13 0.11
N GLY A 102 2.59 -14.43 -0.57
CA GLY A 102 4.03 -14.63 -0.41
C GLY A 102 4.75 -15.30 -1.55
N ARG A 103 4.06 -15.86 -2.51
CA ARG A 103 4.72 -16.47 -3.67
C ARG A 103 5.06 -15.41 -4.72
N ILE A 104 6.28 -15.43 -5.17
CA ILE A 104 6.76 -14.58 -6.24
C ILE A 104 7.25 -15.48 -7.36
N PHE A 105 6.73 -15.28 -8.55
CA PHE A 105 7.03 -16.11 -9.71
C PHE A 105 7.79 -15.33 -10.78
N SER A 106 8.55 -16.09 -11.59
CA SER A 106 9.04 -15.64 -12.88
C SER A 106 8.33 -16.40 -14.01
N VAL A 107 7.90 -15.67 -15.04
CA VAL A 107 7.08 -16.20 -16.13
C VAL A 107 7.76 -15.91 -17.46
N PRO A 108 8.10 -16.93 -18.27
CA PRO A 108 8.60 -16.72 -19.64
C PRO A 108 7.56 -15.94 -20.47
N LEU A 109 8.02 -15.10 -21.40
CA LEU A 109 7.13 -14.36 -22.32
C LEU A 109 6.59 -15.24 -23.46
N ASP A 110 6.31 -16.50 -23.19
CA ASP A 110 5.66 -17.40 -24.12
C ASP A 110 4.17 -17.56 -23.72
N ARG A 111 3.29 -17.21 -24.63
CA ARG A 111 1.83 -17.36 -24.46
C ARG A 111 1.39 -18.78 -24.12
N LYS A 112 2.15 -19.78 -24.51
CA LYS A 112 1.90 -21.19 -24.23
C LYS A 112 2.30 -21.64 -22.83
N THR A 113 2.99 -20.75 -22.07
CA THR A 113 3.41 -21.06 -20.70
C THR A 113 2.20 -21.53 -19.87
N ALA A 114 2.29 -22.73 -19.32
CA ALA A 114 1.23 -23.37 -18.54
C ALA A 114 1.54 -23.45 -17.04
N LYS A 115 2.76 -23.10 -16.63
CA LYS A 115 3.19 -23.10 -15.24
C LYS A 115 4.22 -22.00 -15.01
N PRO A 116 4.02 -21.14 -14.00
CA PRO A 116 5.04 -20.17 -13.61
C PRO A 116 6.16 -20.85 -12.82
N ASP A 117 7.36 -20.29 -12.86
CA ASP A 117 8.49 -20.75 -12.07
C ASP A 117 8.58 -19.98 -10.75
N LEU A 118 8.69 -20.67 -9.63
CA LEU A 118 8.81 -20.04 -8.31
C LEU A 118 10.19 -19.35 -8.19
N LEU A 119 10.17 -18.02 -8.04
CA LEU A 119 11.37 -17.22 -7.80
C LEU A 119 11.68 -17.11 -6.30
N LEU A 120 10.68 -16.82 -5.47
CA LEU A 120 10.81 -16.69 -4.01
C LEU A 120 9.47 -17.01 -3.35
N ASP A 121 9.51 -17.74 -2.22
CA ASP A 121 8.38 -17.82 -1.29
C ASP A 121 8.76 -17.09 0.01
N THR A 122 8.10 -15.95 0.28
CA THR A 122 8.36 -15.16 1.49
C THR A 122 7.91 -15.88 2.76
N ASN A 123 7.05 -16.89 2.68
CA ASN A 123 6.70 -17.73 3.83
C ASN A 123 7.88 -18.59 4.29
N GLU A 124 8.73 -19.05 3.37
CA GLU A 124 9.99 -19.73 3.73
C GLU A 124 10.93 -18.78 4.49
N VAL A 125 11.03 -17.51 4.04
CA VAL A 125 11.82 -16.46 4.72
C VAL A 125 11.31 -16.19 6.13
N LEU A 126 9.99 -16.17 6.31
CA LEU A 126 9.33 -15.90 7.59
C LEU A 126 9.23 -17.13 8.51
N GLY A 127 9.71 -18.30 8.07
CA GLY A 127 9.58 -19.56 8.81
C GLY A 127 8.13 -19.99 9.05
N ARG A 128 7.20 -19.57 8.17
CA ARG A 128 5.77 -19.83 8.30
C ARG A 128 5.33 -20.95 7.39
N SER A 129 4.44 -21.82 7.89
CA SER A 129 3.67 -22.71 7.04
C SER A 129 2.53 -21.93 6.41
N LYS A 130 2.46 -21.85 5.10
CA LYS A 130 1.38 -21.39 4.17
C LYS A 130 0.13 -20.73 4.82
N GLN A 131 0.29 -19.85 5.78
CA GLN A 131 -0.82 -19.06 6.30
C GLN A 131 -1.11 -17.93 5.32
N LYS A 132 -2.39 -17.69 5.03
CA LYS A 132 -2.86 -16.55 4.22
C LYS A 132 -2.69 -15.21 4.98
N THR A 133 -1.47 -14.92 5.42
CA THR A 133 -1.11 -13.61 5.97
C THR A 133 -0.50 -12.77 4.87
N LEU A 134 -0.70 -11.47 4.93
CA LEU A 134 -0.05 -10.52 4.01
C LEU A 134 1.45 -10.81 4.04
N SER A 135 2.11 -11.00 2.88
CA SER A 135 3.54 -11.27 2.92
C SER A 135 4.36 -10.75 1.75
N ALA A 136 3.81 -10.59 0.55
CA ALA A 136 4.58 -10.04 -0.57
C ALA A 136 3.83 -8.91 -1.27
N TYR A 137 4.49 -7.77 -1.53
CA TYR A 137 3.87 -6.58 -2.10
C TYR A 137 4.59 -6.00 -3.31
N GLY A 138 5.86 -6.29 -3.48
CA GLY A 138 6.64 -5.82 -4.61
C GLY A 138 7.89 -6.66 -4.82
N ILE A 139 8.42 -6.62 -6.03
CA ILE A 139 9.63 -7.32 -6.45
C ILE A 139 10.38 -6.50 -7.50
N ALA A 140 11.70 -6.44 -7.41
CA ALA A 140 12.56 -5.95 -8.47
C ALA A 140 13.83 -6.80 -8.54
N LEU A 141 14.33 -7.12 -9.75
CA LEU A 141 15.68 -7.61 -9.93
C LEU A 141 16.63 -6.43 -10.08
N HIS A 142 17.89 -6.63 -9.68
CA HIS A 142 18.92 -5.63 -9.90
C HIS A 142 19.04 -5.30 -11.40
N PRO A 143 19.16 -4.02 -11.82
CA PRO A 143 19.17 -3.64 -13.23
C PRO A 143 20.36 -4.24 -14.02
N LYS A 144 21.46 -4.56 -13.33
CA LYS A 144 22.63 -5.22 -13.92
C LYS A 144 22.53 -6.76 -13.87
N TYR A 145 21.35 -7.34 -13.57
CA TYR A 145 21.17 -8.79 -13.64
C TYR A 145 21.37 -9.29 -15.09
N PRO A 146 22.04 -10.42 -15.36
CA PRO A 146 22.51 -11.44 -14.42
C PRO A 146 23.92 -11.22 -13.85
N LYS A 147 24.60 -10.12 -14.17
CA LYS A 147 25.95 -9.82 -13.63
C LYS A 147 25.89 -9.61 -12.11
N VAL A 148 24.91 -8.85 -11.64
CA VAL A 148 24.60 -8.64 -10.22
C VAL A 148 23.35 -9.46 -9.88
N ARG A 149 23.54 -10.56 -9.15
CA ARG A 149 22.50 -11.57 -8.92
C ARG A 149 21.74 -11.31 -7.62
N TYR A 150 21.02 -10.18 -7.58
CA TYR A 150 20.19 -9.80 -6.46
C TYR A 150 18.73 -9.53 -6.89
N ALA A 151 17.81 -9.94 -6.04
CA ALA A 151 16.40 -9.57 -6.06
C ALA A 151 16.06 -8.77 -4.80
N TYR A 152 15.12 -7.85 -4.91
CA TYR A 152 14.62 -7.01 -3.83
C TYR A 152 13.13 -7.26 -3.70
N ALA A 153 12.66 -7.61 -2.50
CA ALA A 153 11.26 -7.88 -2.27
C ALA A 153 10.73 -7.08 -1.08
N THR A 154 9.52 -6.57 -1.20
CA THR A 154 8.79 -6.00 -0.06
C THR A 154 7.99 -7.10 0.62
N ILE A 155 8.26 -7.29 1.90
CA ILE A 155 7.59 -8.25 2.77
C ILE A 155 6.77 -7.47 3.80
N VAL A 156 5.49 -7.82 3.95
CA VAL A 156 4.58 -7.19 4.89
C VAL A 156 3.98 -8.24 5.81
N THR A 157 4.07 -7.99 7.10
CA THR A 157 3.45 -8.80 8.16
C THR A 157 2.64 -7.91 9.07
N THR A 158 1.81 -8.48 9.91
CA THR A 158 1.12 -7.72 10.96
C THR A 158 2.14 -7.23 11.99
N ASN A 159 2.02 -5.97 12.42
CA ASN A 159 2.78 -5.48 13.57
C ASN A 159 2.40 -6.25 14.83
N THR A 160 3.38 -6.60 15.62
CA THR A 160 3.24 -7.15 16.97
C THR A 160 4.23 -6.44 17.90
N GLU A 161 4.20 -6.72 19.20
CA GLU A 161 5.21 -6.19 20.12
C GLU A 161 6.62 -6.66 19.74
N GLU A 162 6.75 -7.91 19.26
CA GLU A 162 8.02 -8.46 18.79
C GLU A 162 8.43 -7.95 17.40
N ILE A 163 7.44 -7.57 16.56
CA ILE A 163 7.63 -7.07 15.19
C ILE A 163 6.93 -5.72 15.05
N PRO A 164 7.45 -4.66 15.67
CA PRO A 164 6.82 -3.33 15.62
C PRO A 164 6.89 -2.67 14.24
N LYS A 165 7.76 -3.19 13.36
CA LYS A 165 7.93 -2.76 11.98
C LYS A 165 7.57 -3.91 11.06
N GLY A 166 6.28 -4.07 10.78
CA GLY A 166 5.78 -5.20 10.01
C GLY A 166 6.06 -5.14 8.50
N SER A 167 6.46 -3.98 7.97
CA SER A 167 6.85 -3.82 6.56
C SER A 167 8.36 -3.72 6.44
N ARG A 168 8.93 -4.42 5.45
CA ARG A 168 10.36 -4.33 5.16
C ARG A 168 10.68 -4.53 3.68
N VAL A 169 11.78 -3.95 3.23
CA VAL A 169 12.43 -4.29 1.96
C VAL A 169 13.66 -5.12 2.26
N SER A 170 13.74 -6.28 1.64
CA SER A 170 14.85 -7.21 1.80
C SER A 170 15.50 -7.52 0.46
N ARG A 171 16.83 -7.71 0.47
CA ARG A 171 17.63 -8.18 -0.64
C ARG A 171 17.90 -9.68 -0.51
N PHE A 172 17.80 -10.41 -1.63
CA PHE A 172 18.07 -11.84 -1.72
C PHE A 172 19.06 -12.14 -2.83
N ARG A 173 19.95 -13.11 -2.64
CA ARG A 173 20.75 -13.66 -3.72
C ARG A 173 19.88 -14.47 -4.66
N VAL A 174 20.07 -14.27 -5.96
CA VAL A 174 19.51 -15.15 -7.00
C VAL A 174 20.55 -16.20 -7.33
N LEU A 175 20.20 -17.47 -7.13
CA LEU A 175 21.07 -18.62 -7.39
C LEU A 175 21.44 -18.71 -8.87
N PRO A 176 22.60 -19.31 -9.22
CA PRO A 176 22.91 -19.67 -10.60
C PRO A 176 21.90 -20.67 -11.16
N GLY A 177 21.64 -20.59 -12.46
CA GLY A 177 20.72 -21.51 -13.17
C GLY A 177 19.48 -20.80 -13.71
N GLU A 178 18.74 -21.56 -14.52
CA GLU A 178 17.45 -21.17 -15.11
C GLU A 178 16.43 -22.27 -14.84
N PRO A 179 15.21 -21.95 -14.43
CA PRO A 179 14.69 -20.60 -14.15
C PRO A 179 15.35 -19.96 -12.92
N PRO A 180 15.33 -18.60 -12.82
CA PRO A 180 15.92 -17.90 -11.69
C PRO A 180 15.19 -18.26 -10.38
N ARG A 181 15.98 -18.46 -9.31
CA ARG A 181 15.46 -18.75 -7.96
C ARG A 181 16.28 -18.01 -6.91
N CYS A 182 15.60 -17.36 -5.97
CA CYS A 182 16.26 -16.75 -4.82
C CYS A 182 16.61 -17.79 -3.75
N ASP A 183 17.68 -17.51 -3.01
CA ASP A 183 18.03 -18.23 -1.77
C ASP A 183 17.29 -17.53 -0.60
N PRO A 184 16.24 -18.14 0.00
CA PRO A 184 15.50 -17.51 1.12
C PRO A 184 16.38 -17.25 2.35
N LYS A 185 17.44 -18.04 2.53
CA LYS A 185 18.38 -17.90 3.65
C LYS A 185 19.39 -16.77 3.48
N SER A 186 19.43 -16.16 2.30
CA SER A 186 20.32 -15.04 2.01
C SER A 186 19.66 -13.69 2.28
N GLU A 187 18.53 -13.65 2.99
CA GLU A 187 17.86 -12.40 3.30
C GLU A 187 18.80 -11.39 3.97
N GLN A 188 18.80 -10.19 3.42
CA GLN A 188 19.39 -9.03 4.05
C GLN A 188 18.36 -7.90 4.08
N ILE A 189 17.89 -7.54 5.27
CA ILE A 189 16.94 -6.45 5.44
C ILE A 189 17.66 -5.14 5.14
N LEU A 190 17.04 -4.31 4.28
CA LEU A 190 17.53 -2.98 3.92
C LEU A 190 16.83 -1.90 4.75
N LEU A 191 15.50 -1.87 4.72
CA LEU A 191 14.66 -0.87 5.38
C LEU A 191 13.45 -1.53 6.02
N GLU A 192 12.97 -0.91 7.11
CA GLU A 192 11.78 -1.35 7.82
C GLU A 192 10.92 -0.15 8.22
N TRP A 193 9.60 -0.31 8.15
CA TRP A 193 8.61 0.66 8.62
C TRP A 193 7.37 -0.06 9.18
N PRO A 194 6.51 0.64 9.96
CA PRO A 194 5.28 0.03 10.47
C PRO A 194 4.37 -0.46 9.33
N SER A 195 3.78 -1.64 9.48
CA SER A 195 2.70 -2.08 8.60
C SER A 195 1.34 -1.60 9.13
N GLY A 196 0.33 -1.56 8.25
CA GLY A 196 -1.01 -1.13 8.62
C GLY A 196 -1.99 -1.38 7.50
N GLY A 197 -2.98 -0.51 7.37
CA GLY A 197 -3.93 -0.55 6.26
C GLY A 197 -3.26 -0.16 4.94
N HIS A 198 -2.33 0.79 4.99
CA HIS A 198 -1.63 1.32 3.82
C HIS A 198 -0.13 0.99 3.91
N ASN A 199 0.32 0.03 3.14
CA ASN A 199 1.69 -0.48 3.23
C ASN A 199 2.60 -0.01 2.07
N GLY A 200 2.02 0.39 0.94
CA GLY A 200 2.80 0.68 -0.26
C GLY A 200 3.47 -0.58 -0.82
N GLY A 201 4.79 -0.57 -0.92
CA GLY A 201 5.62 -1.74 -1.20
C GLY A 201 6.07 -1.89 -2.65
N CYS A 202 5.71 -1.00 -3.56
CA CYS A 202 6.22 -1.01 -4.92
C CYS A 202 7.71 -0.68 -4.96
N LEU A 203 8.47 -1.42 -5.75
CA LEU A 203 9.91 -1.29 -5.94
C LEU A 203 10.23 -1.00 -7.40
N GLN A 204 11.01 0.03 -7.68
CA GLN A 204 11.49 0.37 -9.01
C GLN A 204 12.94 0.83 -8.97
N PHE A 205 13.76 0.37 -9.89
CA PHE A 205 15.04 1.01 -10.14
C PHE A 205 14.87 2.18 -11.09
N GLY A 206 15.38 3.34 -10.70
CA GLY A 206 15.39 4.52 -11.54
C GLY A 206 16.43 4.45 -12.65
N PRO A 207 16.34 5.36 -13.65
CA PRO A 207 17.35 5.50 -14.69
C PRO A 207 18.73 5.89 -14.14
N ASP A 208 18.76 6.43 -12.93
CA ASP A 208 19.96 6.75 -12.16
C ASP A 208 20.60 5.54 -11.45
N GLY A 209 19.97 4.36 -11.53
CA GLY A 209 20.44 3.12 -10.95
C GLY A 209 20.11 2.92 -9.48
N TYR A 210 19.45 3.87 -8.82
CA TYR A 210 19.04 3.77 -7.42
C TYR A 210 17.70 3.06 -7.26
N LEU A 211 17.48 2.46 -6.10
CA LEU A 211 16.24 1.80 -5.76
C LEU A 211 15.24 2.80 -5.15
N TYR A 212 14.09 2.94 -5.78
CA TYR A 212 12.95 3.70 -5.30
C TYR A 212 11.94 2.76 -4.65
N ILE A 213 11.43 3.17 -3.49
CA ILE A 213 10.55 2.36 -2.64
C ILE A 213 9.35 3.20 -2.26
N ALA A 214 8.14 2.73 -2.58
CA ALA A 214 6.90 3.36 -2.13
C ALA A 214 6.52 2.84 -0.75
N THR A 215 6.22 3.73 0.19
CA THR A 215 5.73 3.38 1.52
C THR A 215 4.39 4.05 1.77
N GLY A 216 3.40 3.32 2.29
CA GLY A 216 2.14 3.90 2.71
C GLY A 216 2.24 4.59 4.08
N ASP A 217 1.21 5.33 4.44
CA ASP A 217 1.12 6.05 5.72
C ASP A 217 0.90 5.12 6.93
N SER A 218 0.78 3.82 6.70
CA SER A 218 0.50 2.78 7.70
C SER A 218 -0.87 2.91 8.38
N SER A 219 -1.67 3.91 8.04
CA SER A 219 -3.02 4.12 8.58
C SER A 219 -4.05 3.18 7.93
N GLY A 220 -5.23 3.10 8.53
CA GLY A 220 -6.39 2.45 7.90
C GLY A 220 -7.39 3.46 7.35
N ILE A 221 -7.59 4.57 8.06
CA ILE A 221 -8.51 5.64 7.72
C ILE A 221 -7.82 6.98 7.99
N ALA A 222 -7.96 7.93 7.08
CA ALA A 222 -7.29 9.22 7.11
C ALA A 222 -5.76 9.06 7.33
N ASP A 223 -5.09 10.06 7.86
CA ASP A 223 -3.71 9.96 8.36
C ASP A 223 -3.73 9.81 9.89
N LEU A 224 -4.29 8.68 10.38
CA LEU A 224 -4.53 8.42 11.80
C LEU A 224 -3.26 8.58 12.66
N TYR A 225 -2.11 8.25 12.10
CA TYR A 225 -0.83 8.31 12.81
C TYR A 225 -0.04 9.59 12.53
N LEU A 226 -0.61 10.52 11.75
CA LEU A 226 0.01 11.79 11.35
C LEU A 226 1.41 11.61 10.70
N THR A 227 1.56 10.54 9.93
CA THR A 227 2.83 10.19 9.31
C THR A 227 3.06 10.87 7.96
N GLY A 228 1.99 11.31 7.28
CA GLY A 228 2.08 11.87 5.93
C GLY A 228 2.94 13.13 5.84
N GLN A 229 3.00 13.94 6.89
CA GLN A 229 3.80 15.18 6.96
C GLN A 229 5.01 15.07 7.89
N ASP A 230 5.26 13.89 8.48
CA ASP A 230 6.35 13.66 9.41
C ASP A 230 7.58 13.06 8.71
N LEU A 231 8.56 13.90 8.41
CA LEU A 231 9.81 13.49 7.78
C LEU A 231 10.73 12.66 8.68
N THR A 232 10.41 12.48 9.97
CA THR A 232 11.26 11.71 10.91
C THR A 232 11.06 10.19 10.76
N ASN A 233 10.04 9.75 10.03
CA ASN A 233 9.74 8.36 9.74
C ASN A 233 9.76 8.06 8.23
N LEU A 234 9.58 6.79 7.85
CA LEU A 234 9.62 6.36 6.44
C LEU A 234 8.24 6.15 5.83
N SER A 235 7.15 6.40 6.56
CA SER A 235 5.78 6.16 6.10
C SER A 235 5.29 7.29 5.18
N GLY A 236 4.34 7.00 4.30
CA GLY A 236 3.71 8.00 3.43
C GLY A 236 4.66 8.68 2.44
N ALA A 237 5.65 7.94 1.92
CA ALA A 237 6.76 8.51 1.17
C ALA A 237 7.17 7.67 -0.05
N ILE A 238 7.94 8.28 -0.91
CA ILE A 238 8.84 7.61 -1.86
C ILE A 238 10.25 7.75 -1.29
N LEU A 239 10.92 6.63 -1.09
CA LEU A 239 12.30 6.56 -0.61
C LEU A 239 13.24 6.28 -1.78
N ARG A 240 14.49 6.73 -1.68
CA ARG A 240 15.53 6.50 -2.70
C ARG A 240 16.86 6.16 -2.04
N ILE A 241 17.41 4.99 -2.36
CA ILE A 241 18.64 4.45 -1.76
C ILE A 241 19.58 3.87 -2.82
N ASP A 242 20.87 3.87 -2.52
CA ASP A 242 21.93 3.25 -3.31
C ASP A 242 22.28 1.88 -2.71
N VAL A 243 21.90 0.82 -3.39
CA VAL A 243 22.11 -0.57 -2.96
C VAL A 243 23.42 -1.18 -3.49
N ASP A 244 24.10 -0.47 -4.41
CA ASP A 244 25.38 -0.89 -4.98
C ASP A 244 26.55 -0.52 -4.06
N HIS A 245 26.41 0.52 -3.24
CA HIS A 245 27.45 1.00 -2.35
C HIS A 245 26.98 0.94 -0.90
N PRO A 246 27.16 -0.21 -0.22
CA PRO A 246 26.80 -0.34 1.20
C PRO A 246 27.63 0.62 2.06
N GLY A 247 27.00 1.20 3.08
CA GLY A 247 27.66 2.01 4.07
C GLY A 247 28.33 1.17 5.17
N GLU A 248 28.98 1.82 6.10
CA GLU A 248 29.63 1.13 7.25
C GLU A 248 28.59 0.45 8.17
N LYS A 249 27.42 1.05 8.34
CA LYS A 249 26.37 0.61 9.29
C LYS A 249 25.14 0.07 8.61
N LEU A 250 24.87 0.49 7.37
CA LEU A 250 23.68 0.12 6.61
C LEU A 250 24.06 -0.64 5.35
N PRO A 251 23.24 -1.61 4.91
CA PRO A 251 23.50 -2.36 3.69
C PRO A 251 23.23 -1.56 2.40
N TYR A 252 23.10 -0.25 2.52
CA TYR A 252 22.93 0.73 1.45
C TYR A 252 23.55 2.07 1.87
N THR A 253 23.66 3.00 0.95
CA THR A 253 23.90 4.41 1.23
C THR A 253 22.76 5.26 0.69
N VAL A 254 22.71 6.52 1.16
CA VAL A 254 21.76 7.50 0.66
C VAL A 254 22.46 8.37 -0.39
N PRO A 255 21.88 8.50 -1.61
CA PRO A 255 22.47 9.35 -2.65
C PRO A 255 22.64 10.80 -2.18
N ARG A 256 23.77 11.41 -2.53
CA ARG A 256 24.15 12.76 -2.06
C ARG A 256 23.19 13.88 -2.51
N ASP A 257 22.39 13.63 -3.50
CA ASP A 257 21.37 14.54 -4.01
C ASP A 257 19.96 14.27 -3.50
N ASN A 258 19.79 13.39 -2.50
CA ASN A 258 18.51 13.27 -1.80
C ASN A 258 18.13 14.59 -1.13
N PRO A 259 16.83 15.01 -1.18
CA PRO A 259 16.44 16.37 -0.85
C PRO A 259 16.57 16.73 0.64
N PHE A 260 16.48 15.75 1.54
CA PHE A 260 16.35 16.00 2.98
C PHE A 260 17.62 15.68 3.79
N LEU A 261 18.76 15.47 3.14
CA LEU A 261 20.06 15.17 3.81
C LEU A 261 20.47 16.21 4.86
N GLN A 262 20.13 17.48 4.63
CA GLN A 262 20.51 18.59 5.53
C GLN A 262 19.35 19.03 6.44
N THR A 263 18.19 18.36 6.34
CA THR A 263 17.02 18.70 7.14
C THR A 263 17.12 18.01 8.50
N LYS A 264 17.24 18.79 9.56
CA LYS A 264 17.40 18.28 10.92
C LYS A 264 16.25 17.35 11.31
N GLY A 265 16.59 16.11 11.70
CA GLY A 265 15.62 15.08 12.12
C GLY A 265 14.93 14.33 10.99
N ALA A 266 15.04 14.78 9.74
CA ALA A 266 14.43 14.06 8.62
C ALA A 266 15.18 12.76 8.31
N ARG A 267 14.45 11.80 7.81
CA ARG A 267 15.00 10.56 7.24
C ARG A 267 15.62 10.87 5.88
N PRO A 268 16.93 10.70 5.73
CA PRO A 268 17.64 11.09 4.51
C PRO A 268 17.25 10.24 3.29
N GLU A 269 16.67 9.07 3.49
CA GLU A 269 16.18 8.20 2.43
C GLU A 269 14.98 8.78 1.66
N ILE A 270 14.26 9.75 2.23
CA ILE A 270 13.04 10.32 1.65
C ILE A 270 13.40 11.09 0.37
N TRP A 271 12.69 10.74 -0.72
CA TRP A 271 12.72 11.45 -2.00
C TRP A 271 11.55 12.41 -2.15
N ALA A 272 10.33 11.95 -1.76
CA ALA A 272 9.09 12.71 -1.75
C ALA A 272 8.19 12.19 -0.64
N TYR A 273 7.22 12.97 -0.16
CA TYR A 273 6.38 12.63 0.99
C TYR A 273 4.95 13.16 0.85
N GLY A 274 4.11 12.97 1.88
CA GLY A 274 2.72 13.41 1.86
C GLY A 274 1.80 12.45 1.08
N LEU A 275 2.20 11.21 0.93
CA LEU A 275 1.46 10.20 0.19
C LEU A 275 0.68 9.30 1.16
N ARG A 276 -0.57 8.98 0.81
CA ARG A 276 -1.39 8.05 1.60
C ARG A 276 -1.01 6.59 1.34
N GLN A 277 -1.22 6.15 0.11
CA GLN A 277 -0.95 4.77 -0.33
C GLN A 277 -0.40 4.79 -1.76
N PRO A 278 0.87 5.13 -1.94
CA PRO A 278 1.51 5.05 -3.25
C PRO A 278 1.62 3.56 -3.65
N TRP A 279 0.62 3.11 -4.44
CA TRP A 279 0.41 1.69 -4.68
C TRP A 279 1.35 1.13 -5.72
N LYS A 280 1.43 1.79 -6.88
CA LYS A 280 2.33 1.40 -7.97
C LYS A 280 3.06 2.60 -8.54
N MET A 281 4.31 2.39 -8.89
CA MET A 281 5.18 3.37 -9.51
C MET A 281 5.70 2.86 -10.85
N SER A 282 5.97 3.78 -11.76
CA SER A 282 6.63 3.49 -13.02
C SER A 282 7.45 4.68 -13.49
N PHE A 283 8.62 4.42 -14.02
CA PHE A 283 9.38 5.44 -14.74
C PHE A 283 8.93 5.49 -16.19
N ASP A 284 8.67 6.70 -16.69
CA ASP A 284 8.56 6.95 -18.12
C ASP A 284 9.96 6.81 -18.74
N THR A 285 10.13 5.83 -19.59
CA THR A 285 11.44 5.53 -20.20
C THR A 285 11.91 6.62 -21.18
N ALA A 286 11.01 7.46 -21.70
CA ALA A 286 11.33 8.53 -22.62
C ALA A 286 11.80 9.79 -21.90
N THR A 287 11.19 10.13 -20.77
CA THR A 287 11.46 11.37 -20.01
C THR A 287 12.28 11.15 -18.75
N GLY A 288 12.26 9.94 -18.19
CA GLY A 288 12.83 9.62 -16.87
C GLY A 288 11.94 10.04 -15.70
N ASP A 289 10.75 10.57 -15.97
CA ASP A 289 9.81 10.96 -14.91
C ASP A 289 9.29 9.76 -14.14
N LEU A 290 9.24 9.88 -12.83
CA LEU A 290 8.61 8.90 -11.96
C LEU A 290 7.13 9.26 -11.77
N TRP A 291 6.25 8.30 -12.07
CA TRP A 291 4.82 8.40 -11.85
C TRP A 291 4.36 7.41 -10.79
N THR A 292 3.40 7.82 -9.96
CA THR A 292 2.77 6.93 -8.97
C THR A 292 1.27 7.08 -8.94
N GLY A 293 0.56 5.95 -8.82
CA GLY A 293 -0.84 5.92 -8.42
C GLY A 293 -0.91 5.95 -6.90
N ASN A 294 -1.59 6.95 -6.35
CA ASN A 294 -1.78 7.11 -4.91
C ASN A 294 -3.25 6.90 -4.57
N ILE A 295 -3.54 5.83 -3.82
CA ILE A 295 -4.91 5.43 -3.47
C ILE A 295 -5.49 6.45 -2.48
N GLY A 296 -6.57 7.09 -2.88
CA GLY A 296 -7.35 8.00 -2.05
C GLY A 296 -8.19 7.26 -1.01
N GLN A 297 -8.96 8.00 -0.20
CA GLN A 297 -9.77 7.36 0.81
C GLN A 297 -11.14 6.93 0.26
N ASP A 298 -11.93 7.86 -0.25
CA ASP A 298 -13.32 7.58 -0.60
C ASP A 298 -13.71 8.10 -2.00
N LEU A 299 -13.25 9.29 -2.38
CA LEU A 299 -13.75 10.01 -3.54
C LEU A 299 -12.78 10.07 -4.72
N TRP A 300 -11.48 10.08 -4.46
CA TRP A 300 -10.47 10.36 -5.47
C TRP A 300 -9.35 9.35 -5.44
N GLU A 301 -9.01 8.83 -6.62
CA GLU A 301 -7.75 8.19 -6.91
C GLU A 301 -6.87 9.19 -7.65
N MET A 302 -5.58 9.22 -7.31
CA MET A 302 -4.67 10.25 -7.80
C MET A 302 -3.50 9.63 -8.55
N VAL A 303 -3.06 10.32 -9.60
CA VAL A 303 -1.81 9.98 -10.29
C VAL A 303 -0.90 11.19 -10.21
N PHE A 304 0.28 11.00 -9.63
CA PHE A 304 1.27 12.05 -9.46
C PHE A 304 2.53 11.80 -10.28
N ARG A 305 3.07 12.86 -10.87
CA ARG A 305 4.46 12.91 -11.27
C ARG A 305 5.28 13.29 -10.05
N ILE A 306 6.18 12.41 -9.66
CA ILE A 306 6.96 12.56 -8.42
C ILE A 306 8.21 13.40 -8.69
N GLU A 307 8.28 14.52 -8.01
CA GLU A 307 9.41 15.44 -8.05
C GLU A 307 10.28 15.31 -6.81
N ARG A 308 11.57 15.63 -6.96
CA ARG A 308 12.53 15.65 -5.87
C ARG A 308 12.10 16.63 -4.77
N GLY A 309 11.88 16.14 -3.55
CA GLY A 309 11.43 16.95 -2.40
C GLY A 309 9.94 17.31 -2.43
N GLY A 310 9.17 16.75 -3.36
CA GLY A 310 7.75 17.04 -3.51
C GLY A 310 6.93 16.61 -2.28
N ASN A 311 5.94 17.45 -1.92
CA ASN A 311 4.92 17.15 -0.91
C ASN A 311 3.58 16.99 -1.62
N TYR A 312 2.90 15.87 -1.40
CA TYR A 312 1.69 15.45 -2.13
C TYR A 312 0.45 15.32 -1.23
N GLY A 313 0.52 15.84 0.02
CA GLY A 313 -0.57 15.81 0.97
C GLY A 313 -0.81 17.09 1.71
#